data_056900316c1acd79421f2f141fb8404d
#
_entry.id   056900316c1acd79421f2f141fb8404d
#
_cell.length_a   1.000
_cell.length_b   1.000
_cell.length_c   1.000
_cell.angle_alpha   90.00
_cell.angle_beta   90.00
_cell.angle_gamma   90.00
#
_symmetry.space_group_name_H-M   'P 1'
#
loop_
_entity.id
_entity.type
_entity.pdbx_description
1 polymer ?
#
loop_
_entity_poly.entity_id
_entity_poly.type
_entity_poly.pdbx_seq_one_letter_code
_entity_poly.pdbx_strand_id
1 'polypeptide(L)'
;MSEELKKWRDTRLNSISKSFCAAKWYNASLHLGHGFTNSCHLPLPHPIDLKELKDNPSALHNTKHKKEMRKMMLTGVRPAECSYCWKIEDIGRDNISDRVYKSNIYTDKEIADLKDSDYNQDILLKTVEVSFDRTCNFACSYCNAGYSTTWGKDITENGPYQKFKSFSSGAYQSDGSWSEQFS
;
A
#
# COMPACT_ATOMS: atom_id res chain seq x y z
N MET A 1 -16.87 -9.30 18.11
CA MET A 1 -16.07 -8.67 17.00
C MET A 1 -14.69 -9.28 16.86
N SER A 2 -13.80 -9.30 17.88
CA SER A 2 -12.46 -9.88 17.70
C SER A 2 -12.47 -11.38 17.46
N GLU A 3 -13.28 -12.17 18.15
CA GLU A 3 -13.38 -13.62 17.96
C GLU A 3 -13.97 -14.01 16.59
N GLU A 4 -14.94 -13.27 16.11
CA GLU A 4 -15.53 -13.47 14.78
C GLU A 4 -14.48 -13.22 13.67
N LEU A 5 -13.69 -12.14 13.80
CA LEU A 5 -12.61 -11.85 12.85
C LEU A 5 -11.49 -12.89 12.89
N LYS A 6 -11.15 -13.42 14.06
CA LYS A 6 -10.20 -14.54 14.18
C LYS A 6 -10.71 -15.77 13.46
N LYS A 7 -11.96 -16.16 13.74
CA LYS A 7 -12.61 -17.30 13.07
C LYS A 7 -12.66 -17.07 11.56
N TRP A 8 -13.04 -15.87 11.12
CA TRP A 8 -13.08 -15.52 9.72
C TRP A 8 -11.67 -15.60 9.07
N ARG A 9 -10.65 -15.04 9.70
CA ARG A 9 -9.25 -15.16 9.27
C ARG A 9 -8.87 -16.62 9.06
N ASP A 10 -9.13 -17.46 10.07
CA ASP A 10 -8.67 -18.84 10.08
C ASP A 10 -9.45 -19.72 9.08
N THR A 11 -10.74 -19.43 8.87
CA THR A 11 -11.59 -20.20 7.95
C THR A 11 -11.65 -19.67 6.53
N ARG A 12 -11.29 -18.40 6.28
CA ARG A 12 -11.32 -17.77 4.95
C ARG A 12 -9.93 -17.47 4.41
N LEU A 13 -9.17 -16.61 5.07
CA LEU A 13 -7.85 -16.23 4.59
C LEU A 13 -6.83 -17.37 4.72
N ASN A 14 -6.71 -17.93 5.91
CA ASN A 14 -5.72 -18.96 6.19
C ASN A 14 -6.04 -20.29 5.50
N SER A 15 -7.29 -20.51 5.03
CA SER A 15 -7.63 -21.67 4.20
C SER A 15 -7.07 -21.57 2.78
N ILE A 16 -6.74 -20.37 2.31
CA ILE A 16 -6.00 -20.14 1.05
C ILE A 16 -4.51 -20.31 1.34
N SER A 17 -3.98 -19.44 2.18
CA SER A 17 -2.63 -19.58 2.76
C SER A 17 -2.47 -18.70 4.00
N LYS A 18 -1.52 -19.04 4.88
CA LYS A 18 -1.25 -18.28 6.10
C LYS A 18 -0.68 -16.86 5.83
N SER A 19 -0.26 -16.58 4.61
CA SER A 19 0.24 -15.27 4.18
C SER A 19 -0.72 -14.52 3.25
N PHE A 20 -1.87 -15.10 2.92
CA PHE A 20 -2.81 -14.52 1.98
C PHE A 20 -3.43 -13.22 2.49
N CYS A 21 -3.54 -12.22 1.60
CA CYS A 21 -4.19 -10.93 1.84
C CYS A 21 -4.90 -10.45 0.58
N ALA A 22 -6.23 -10.37 0.58
CA ALA A 22 -7.01 -9.98 -0.59
C ALA A 22 -6.71 -8.55 -1.09
N ALA A 23 -6.23 -7.65 -0.21
CA ALA A 23 -5.81 -6.32 -0.62
C ALA A 23 -4.67 -6.36 -1.66
N LYS A 24 -3.86 -7.42 -1.68
CA LYS A 24 -2.81 -7.58 -2.70
C LYS A 24 -3.37 -7.77 -4.11
N TRP A 25 -4.61 -8.21 -4.22
CA TRP A 25 -5.32 -8.35 -5.49
C TRP A 25 -6.21 -7.14 -5.79
N TYR A 26 -7.05 -6.76 -4.84
CA TYR A 26 -8.19 -5.87 -5.07
C TYR A 26 -7.93 -4.40 -4.77
N ASN A 27 -6.84 -4.06 -4.06
CA ASN A 27 -6.54 -2.68 -3.73
C ASN A 27 -5.35 -2.14 -4.52
N ALA A 28 -5.39 -0.84 -4.81
CA ALA A 28 -4.22 -0.07 -5.19
C ALA A 28 -4.31 1.35 -4.66
N SER A 29 -3.18 1.88 -4.20
CA SER A 29 -2.94 3.30 -4.09
C SER A 29 -1.99 3.69 -5.23
N LEU A 30 -2.40 4.68 -6.03
CA LEU A 30 -1.70 5.17 -7.19
C LEU A 30 -1.16 6.56 -6.90
N HIS A 31 0.15 6.72 -6.90
CA HIS A 31 0.84 7.99 -6.66
C HIS A 31 1.30 8.56 -8.00
N LEU A 32 0.37 9.14 -8.77
CA LEU A 32 0.59 9.52 -10.17
C LEU A 32 1.64 10.62 -10.33
N GLY A 33 1.72 11.56 -9.36
CA GLY A 33 2.73 12.60 -9.38
C GLY A 33 4.18 12.08 -9.31
N HIS A 34 4.37 10.81 -8.88
CA HIS A 34 5.68 10.18 -8.73
C HIS A 34 5.83 8.89 -9.53
N GLY A 35 4.76 8.40 -10.14
CA GLY A 35 4.79 7.14 -10.90
C GLY A 35 4.94 5.90 -10.02
N PHE A 36 4.39 5.89 -8.81
CA PHE A 36 4.47 4.79 -7.85
C PHE A 36 3.11 4.19 -7.54
N THR A 37 3.12 2.93 -7.09
CA THR A 37 1.91 2.23 -6.62
C THR A 37 2.21 1.31 -5.45
N ASN A 38 1.21 1.05 -4.63
CA ASN A 38 1.21 0.01 -3.60
C ASN A 38 -0.16 -0.62 -3.45
N SER A 39 -0.26 -1.72 -2.70
CA SER A 39 -1.53 -2.45 -2.51
C SER A 39 -2.27 -2.02 -1.24
N CYS A 40 -1.61 -1.37 -0.32
CA CYS A 40 -2.17 -0.77 0.89
C CYS A 40 -1.14 0.22 1.46
N HIS A 41 -1.52 0.98 2.49
CA HIS A 41 -0.68 2.02 3.09
C HIS A 41 0.55 1.52 3.87
N LEU A 42 0.70 0.22 4.10
CA LEU A 42 1.80 -0.34 4.92
C LEU A 42 3.10 -0.60 4.14
N PRO A 43 3.05 -1.28 2.96
CA PRO A 43 4.26 -1.44 2.15
C PRO A 43 4.68 -0.11 1.54
N LEU A 44 5.98 0.08 1.40
CA LEU A 44 6.49 1.20 0.62
C LEU A 44 5.98 1.11 -0.82
N PRO A 45 5.62 2.25 -1.43
CA PRO A 45 5.29 2.29 -2.84
C PRO A 45 6.46 1.82 -3.70
N HIS A 46 6.17 1.13 -4.79
CA HIS A 46 7.15 0.71 -5.79
C HIS A 46 6.87 1.38 -7.15
N PRO A 47 7.86 1.57 -7.99
CA PRO A 47 7.71 2.26 -9.26
C PRO A 47 6.80 1.47 -10.22
N ILE A 48 6.03 2.21 -11.01
CA ILE A 48 5.30 1.69 -12.17
C ILE A 48 6.24 1.70 -13.35
N ASP A 49 6.53 0.55 -13.95
CA ASP A 49 7.37 0.47 -15.14
C ASP A 49 6.62 1.03 -16.36
N LEU A 50 7.09 2.16 -16.86
CA LEU A 50 6.47 2.83 -18.01
C LEU A 50 6.53 2.01 -19.30
N LYS A 51 7.52 1.11 -19.44
CA LYS A 51 7.58 0.19 -20.58
C LYS A 51 6.48 -0.86 -20.48
N GLU A 52 6.32 -1.45 -19.30
CA GLU A 52 5.25 -2.40 -19.04
C GLU A 52 3.87 -1.75 -19.23
N LEU A 53 3.70 -0.51 -18.75
CA LEU A 53 2.46 0.24 -18.86
C LEU A 53 2.08 0.56 -20.32
N LYS A 54 3.08 0.80 -21.18
CA LYS A 54 2.85 1.07 -22.61
C LYS A 54 2.23 -0.12 -23.32
N ASP A 55 2.68 -1.32 -22.97
CA ASP A 55 2.22 -2.56 -23.59
C ASP A 55 0.95 -3.11 -22.91
N ASN A 56 0.80 -2.86 -21.62
CA ASN A 56 -0.33 -3.30 -20.81
C ASN A 56 -0.80 -2.18 -19.86
N PRO A 57 -1.87 -1.42 -20.19
CA PRO A 57 -2.40 -0.37 -19.30
C PRO A 57 -2.79 -0.87 -17.92
N SER A 58 -3.11 -2.16 -17.76
CA SER A 58 -3.44 -2.77 -16.47
C SER A 58 -2.21 -2.84 -15.54
N ALA A 59 -0.99 -2.74 -16.06
CA ALA A 59 0.25 -2.66 -15.29
C ALA A 59 0.34 -1.41 -14.39
N LEU A 60 -0.58 -0.45 -14.52
CA LEU A 60 -0.72 0.66 -13.57
C LEU A 60 -0.88 0.15 -12.13
N HIS A 61 -1.51 -0.99 -11.94
CA HIS A 61 -1.69 -1.64 -10.62
C HIS A 61 -1.38 -3.15 -10.61
N ASN A 62 -1.34 -3.81 -11.76
CA ASN A 62 -0.94 -5.21 -11.90
C ASN A 62 0.55 -5.32 -12.28
N THR A 63 1.41 -4.57 -11.58
CA THR A 63 2.87 -4.58 -11.82
C THR A 63 3.45 -5.97 -11.62
N LYS A 64 4.58 -6.26 -12.28
CA LYS A 64 5.36 -7.51 -12.07
C LYS A 64 5.68 -7.71 -10.61
N HIS A 65 6.08 -6.64 -9.89
CA HIS A 65 6.32 -6.67 -8.47
C HIS A 65 5.08 -7.18 -7.70
N LYS A 66 3.91 -6.60 -7.95
CA LYS A 66 2.67 -6.99 -7.26
C LYS A 66 2.28 -8.44 -7.55
N LYS A 67 2.47 -8.89 -8.80
CA LYS A 67 2.23 -10.28 -9.21
C LYS A 67 3.16 -11.26 -8.48
N GLU A 68 4.44 -10.92 -8.31
CA GLU A 68 5.37 -11.74 -7.53
C GLU A 68 4.97 -11.81 -6.04
N MET A 69 4.51 -10.71 -5.46
CA MET A 69 3.99 -10.73 -4.08
C MET A 69 2.74 -11.61 -3.95
N ARG A 70 1.85 -11.61 -4.94
CA ARG A 70 0.69 -12.52 -5.00
C ARG A 70 1.12 -13.98 -5.03
N LYS A 71 2.11 -14.31 -5.88
CA LYS A 71 2.71 -15.65 -5.95
C LYS A 71 3.23 -16.10 -4.58
N MET A 72 4.04 -15.27 -3.93
CA MET A 72 4.54 -15.55 -2.58
C MET A 72 3.38 -15.83 -1.61
N MET A 73 2.35 -15.00 -1.61
CA MET A 73 1.20 -15.16 -0.73
C MET A 73 0.41 -16.44 -0.99
N LEU A 74 0.22 -16.85 -2.24
CA LEU A 74 -0.48 -18.11 -2.56
C LEU A 74 0.32 -19.34 -2.12
N THR A 75 1.65 -19.27 -2.17
CA THR A 75 2.54 -20.37 -1.74
C THR A 75 2.86 -20.39 -0.25
N GLY A 76 2.23 -19.51 0.54
CA GLY A 76 2.44 -19.42 1.98
C GLY A 76 3.68 -18.67 2.42
N VAL A 77 4.42 -18.09 1.47
CA VAL A 77 5.58 -17.24 1.75
C VAL A 77 5.11 -15.84 2.15
N ARG A 78 5.69 -15.29 3.19
CA ARG A 78 5.38 -13.94 3.71
C ARG A 78 6.22 -12.89 2.98
N PRO A 79 5.63 -12.01 2.14
CA PRO A 79 6.38 -10.90 1.54
C PRO A 79 6.98 -9.99 2.62
N ALA A 80 8.26 -9.62 2.47
CA ALA A 80 8.96 -8.77 3.43
C ALA A 80 8.32 -7.38 3.55
N GLU A 81 7.78 -6.85 2.46
CA GLU A 81 7.07 -5.56 2.44
C GLU A 81 5.82 -5.52 3.34
N CYS A 82 5.25 -6.68 3.67
CA CYS A 82 4.10 -6.82 4.56
C CYS A 82 4.51 -7.12 6.02
N SER A 83 5.76 -6.88 6.39
CA SER A 83 6.34 -7.22 7.70
C SER A 83 5.56 -6.64 8.89
N TYR A 84 4.88 -5.51 8.72
CA TYR A 84 4.02 -4.94 9.77
C TYR A 84 2.91 -5.91 10.18
N CYS A 85 2.18 -6.47 9.23
CA CYS A 85 1.12 -7.45 9.52
C CYS A 85 1.69 -8.71 10.16
N TRP A 86 2.84 -9.19 9.67
CA TRP A 86 3.48 -10.39 10.20
C TRP A 86 3.94 -10.19 11.65
N LYS A 87 4.54 -9.04 11.96
CA LYS A 87 4.95 -8.71 13.34
C LYS A 87 3.77 -8.73 14.31
N ILE A 88 2.63 -8.19 13.91
CA ILE A 88 1.42 -8.19 14.74
C ILE A 88 0.92 -9.61 14.98
N GLU A 89 0.86 -10.45 13.94
CA GLU A 89 0.37 -11.83 14.05
C GLU A 89 1.34 -12.74 14.79
N ASP A 90 2.64 -12.45 14.74
CA ASP A 90 3.69 -13.23 15.42
C ASP A 90 3.74 -12.95 16.94
N ILE A 91 3.17 -11.85 17.42
CA ILE A 91 3.00 -11.60 18.86
C ILE A 91 2.09 -12.64 19.50
N GLY A 92 1.09 -13.12 18.78
CA GLY A 92 0.19 -14.18 19.23
C GLY A 92 -1.05 -14.34 18.36
N ARG A 93 -1.66 -15.53 18.45
CA ARG A 93 -2.84 -15.91 17.64
C ARG A 93 -4.04 -14.96 17.83
N ASP A 94 -4.07 -14.25 18.95
CA ASP A 94 -5.18 -13.37 19.29
C ASP A 94 -5.09 -11.99 18.60
N ASN A 95 -3.94 -11.68 18.02
CA ASN A 95 -3.75 -10.40 17.35
C ASN A 95 -4.30 -10.45 15.92
N ILE A 96 -5.01 -9.40 15.55
CA ILE A 96 -5.58 -9.21 14.22
C ILE A 96 -4.80 -8.09 13.53
N SER A 97 -4.19 -8.43 12.41
CA SER A 97 -3.44 -7.48 11.59
C SER A 97 -4.31 -6.81 10.52
N ASP A 98 -3.79 -5.76 9.91
CA ASP A 98 -4.46 -5.02 8.83
C ASP A 98 -4.85 -5.91 7.64
N ARG A 99 -4.10 -6.97 7.35
CA ARG A 99 -4.47 -7.87 6.26
C ARG A 99 -5.85 -8.50 6.45
N VAL A 100 -6.25 -8.73 7.71
CA VAL A 100 -7.57 -9.29 8.04
C VAL A 100 -8.64 -8.23 7.83
N TYR A 101 -8.48 -7.04 8.40
CA TYR A 101 -9.43 -5.94 8.23
C TYR A 101 -9.62 -5.55 6.76
N LYS A 102 -8.52 -5.41 6.03
CA LYS A 102 -8.54 -5.04 4.60
C LYS A 102 -9.08 -6.14 3.69
N SER A 103 -9.04 -7.38 4.13
CA SER A 103 -9.64 -8.49 3.38
C SER A 103 -11.10 -8.73 3.74
N ASN A 104 -11.51 -8.43 4.96
CA ASN A 104 -12.87 -8.68 5.45
C ASN A 104 -13.94 -7.76 4.82
N ILE A 105 -13.55 -6.75 4.08
CA ILE A 105 -14.47 -5.91 3.30
C ILE A 105 -15.00 -6.59 2.03
N TYR A 106 -14.38 -7.70 1.62
CA TYR A 106 -14.77 -8.47 0.45
C TYR A 106 -15.65 -9.65 0.84
N THR A 107 -16.54 -10.03 -0.06
CA THR A 107 -17.44 -11.18 0.13
C THR A 107 -16.68 -12.49 0.14
N ASP A 108 -17.25 -13.52 0.77
CA ASP A 108 -16.70 -14.88 0.79
C ASP A 108 -16.45 -15.42 -0.64
N LYS A 109 -17.36 -15.10 -1.58
CA LYS A 109 -17.19 -15.48 -2.98
C LYS A 109 -15.95 -14.83 -3.59
N GLU A 110 -15.78 -13.52 -3.41
CA GLU A 110 -14.61 -12.78 -3.94
C GLU A 110 -13.29 -13.30 -3.37
N ILE A 111 -13.27 -13.69 -2.09
CA ILE A 111 -12.11 -14.30 -1.46
C ILE A 111 -11.85 -15.70 -2.04
N ALA A 112 -12.90 -16.50 -2.22
CA ALA A 112 -12.78 -17.83 -2.77
C ALA A 112 -12.29 -17.84 -4.23
N ASP A 113 -12.77 -16.91 -5.04
CA ASP A 113 -12.35 -16.74 -6.45
C ASP A 113 -10.84 -16.49 -6.60
N LEU A 114 -10.19 -15.94 -5.56
CA LEU A 114 -8.74 -15.70 -5.56
C LEU A 114 -7.90 -16.94 -5.22
N LYS A 115 -8.49 -17.96 -4.61
CA LYS A 115 -7.79 -19.18 -4.20
C LYS A 115 -7.18 -19.90 -5.39
N ASP A 116 -7.96 -20.03 -6.46
CA ASP A 116 -7.59 -20.78 -7.66
C ASP A 116 -7.15 -19.82 -8.80
N SER A 117 -6.99 -18.52 -8.49
CA SER A 117 -6.56 -17.54 -9.49
C SER A 117 -5.08 -17.68 -9.83
N ASP A 118 -4.75 -17.48 -11.08
CA ASP A 118 -3.35 -17.31 -11.50
C ASP A 118 -2.81 -16.00 -10.91
N TYR A 119 -1.72 -16.11 -10.13
CA TYR A 119 -1.05 -14.94 -9.56
C TYR A 119 -0.64 -13.90 -10.61
N ASN A 120 -0.39 -14.36 -11.83
CA ASN A 120 0.06 -13.55 -12.96
C ASN A 120 -1.12 -12.89 -13.72
N GLN A 121 -2.34 -13.28 -13.43
CA GLN A 121 -3.53 -12.70 -14.05
C GLN A 121 -3.68 -11.22 -13.67
N ASP A 122 -4.12 -10.41 -14.63
CA ASP A 122 -4.52 -9.05 -14.38
C ASP A 122 -5.89 -9.02 -13.69
N ILE A 123 -5.93 -8.42 -12.52
CA ILE A 123 -7.12 -8.36 -11.67
C ILE A 123 -7.70 -6.95 -11.72
N LEU A 124 -9.01 -6.86 -11.82
CA LEU A 124 -9.72 -5.59 -11.72
C LEU A 124 -9.72 -5.11 -10.24
N LEU A 125 -9.42 -3.84 -10.04
CA LEU A 125 -9.47 -3.22 -8.72
C LEU A 125 -10.92 -3.15 -8.21
N LYS A 126 -11.07 -3.32 -6.90
CA LYS A 126 -12.30 -3.08 -6.16
C LYS A 126 -12.19 -1.85 -5.25
N THR A 127 -10.97 -1.56 -4.81
CA THR A 127 -10.66 -0.38 -4.02
C THR A 127 -9.46 0.32 -4.63
N VAL A 128 -9.62 1.60 -4.93
CA VAL A 128 -8.54 2.43 -5.47
C VAL A 128 -8.48 3.75 -4.74
N GLU A 129 -7.27 4.14 -4.40
CA GLU A 129 -6.92 5.47 -3.95
C GLU A 129 -5.99 6.11 -4.99
N VAL A 130 -6.27 7.34 -5.38
CA VAL A 130 -5.46 8.05 -6.37
C VAL A 130 -4.97 9.37 -5.80
N SER A 131 -3.66 9.50 -5.72
CA SER A 131 -2.98 10.76 -5.46
C SER A 131 -2.44 11.30 -6.79
N PHE A 132 -3.08 12.34 -7.31
CA PHE A 132 -2.69 12.94 -8.60
C PHE A 132 -1.39 13.73 -8.47
N ASP A 133 -1.32 14.59 -7.45
CA ASP A 133 -0.15 15.37 -7.07
C ASP A 133 -0.28 15.84 -5.62
N ARG A 134 0.60 16.75 -5.20
CA ARG A 134 0.57 17.39 -3.88
C ARG A 134 0.05 18.82 -3.90
N THR A 135 -0.57 19.26 -4.98
CA THR A 135 -1.13 20.61 -5.10
C THR A 135 -2.20 20.83 -4.05
N CYS A 136 -1.95 21.76 -3.14
CA CYS A 136 -2.83 22.08 -2.05
C CYS A 136 -2.66 23.54 -1.66
N ASN A 137 -3.76 24.26 -1.48
CA ASN A 137 -3.79 25.64 -1.05
C ASN A 137 -4.00 25.82 0.47
N PHE A 138 -4.03 24.72 1.23
CA PHE A 138 -4.16 24.72 2.69
C PHE A 138 -2.81 24.55 3.38
N ALA A 139 -2.69 25.16 4.57
CA ALA A 139 -1.56 25.02 5.49
C ALA A 139 -2.04 24.36 6.80
N CYS A 140 -2.60 23.16 6.71
CA CYS A 140 -3.09 22.43 7.88
C CYS A 140 -1.94 22.09 8.83
N SER A 141 -2.13 22.30 10.14
CA SER A 141 -1.10 22.11 11.17
C SER A 141 -0.59 20.67 11.30
N TYR A 142 -1.35 19.70 10.84
CA TYR A 142 -1.01 18.27 10.84
C TYR A 142 -0.41 17.79 9.50
N CYS A 143 -0.24 18.68 8.53
CA CYS A 143 0.28 18.37 7.20
C CYS A 143 1.75 18.80 7.06
N ASN A 144 2.37 18.45 5.96
CA ASN A 144 3.76 18.79 5.67
C ASN A 144 4.00 19.01 4.16
N ALA A 145 5.22 19.43 3.81
CA ALA A 145 5.62 19.76 2.44
C ALA A 145 5.54 18.54 1.47
N GLY A 146 5.60 17.31 1.96
CA GLY A 146 5.43 16.12 1.13
C GLY A 146 4.03 15.98 0.55
N TYR A 147 3.01 16.58 1.20
CA TYR A 147 1.60 16.51 0.81
C TYR A 147 0.97 17.86 0.49
N SER A 148 1.72 18.96 0.57
CA SER A 148 1.18 20.30 0.34
C SER A 148 2.21 21.20 -0.33
N THR A 149 1.84 21.76 -1.49
CA THR A 149 2.66 22.78 -2.17
C THR A 149 2.73 24.07 -1.36
N THR A 150 1.70 24.41 -0.57
CA THR A 150 1.72 25.58 0.34
C THR A 150 2.80 25.42 1.40
N TRP A 151 2.90 24.25 2.04
CA TRP A 151 3.99 23.96 2.99
C TRP A 151 5.36 23.94 2.31
N GLY A 152 5.45 23.39 1.08
CA GLY A 152 6.69 23.42 0.30
C GLY A 152 7.15 24.85 0.00
N LYS A 153 6.22 25.74 -0.36
CA LYS A 153 6.50 27.15 -0.59
C LYS A 153 6.95 27.85 0.71
N ASP A 154 6.25 27.60 1.81
CA ASP A 154 6.59 28.19 3.11
C ASP A 154 8.03 27.81 3.55
N ILE A 155 8.42 26.53 3.40
CA ILE A 155 9.80 26.09 3.69
C ILE A 155 10.82 26.78 2.79
N THR A 156 10.48 26.99 1.51
CA THR A 156 11.37 27.67 0.57
C THR A 156 11.57 29.15 0.93
N GLU A 157 10.51 29.82 1.39
CA GLU A 157 10.52 31.24 1.74
C GLU A 157 11.08 31.53 3.13
N ASN A 158 10.76 30.68 4.12
CA ASN A 158 11.04 30.91 5.54
C ASN A 158 12.08 29.96 6.13
N GLY A 159 12.55 28.99 5.36
CA GLY A 159 13.49 27.96 5.79
C GLY A 159 12.83 26.75 6.47
N PRO A 160 13.61 25.68 6.70
CA PRO A 160 13.11 24.43 7.25
C PRO A 160 12.73 24.56 8.73
N TYR A 161 11.76 23.77 9.16
CA TYR A 161 11.32 23.70 10.57
C TYR A 161 12.35 22.99 11.44
N GLN A 162 13.10 23.73 12.22
CA GLN A 162 14.21 23.20 13.03
C GLN A 162 13.75 22.28 14.16
N LYS A 163 12.51 22.39 14.63
CA LYS A 163 11.99 21.63 15.79
C LYS A 163 11.08 20.46 15.41
N PHE A 164 10.70 20.33 14.15
CA PHE A 164 9.81 19.26 13.68
C PHE A 164 10.53 18.41 12.65
N LYS A 165 10.76 17.14 13.01
CA LYS A 165 11.17 16.15 12.03
C LYS A 165 9.91 15.65 11.33
N SER A 166 9.80 15.85 10.04
CA SER A 166 8.78 15.20 9.23
C SER A 166 9.06 13.70 9.22
N PHE A 167 8.18 12.93 9.82
CA PHE A 167 8.18 11.46 9.70
C PHE A 167 7.49 10.98 8.43
N SER A 168 7.08 11.90 7.55
CA SER A 168 6.51 11.50 6.30
C SER A 168 7.59 10.79 5.48
N SER A 169 7.26 9.65 4.92
CA SER A 169 7.91 9.07 3.74
C SER A 169 7.81 10.05 2.55
N GLY A 170 7.58 11.33 2.84
CA GLY A 170 7.35 12.38 1.89
C GLY A 170 8.61 12.73 1.13
N ALA A 171 8.40 13.26 -0.04
CA ALA A 171 9.44 13.69 -0.94
C ALA A 171 10.32 14.83 -0.39
N TYR A 172 9.94 15.47 0.72
CA TYR A 172 10.69 16.54 1.36
C TYR A 172 11.27 16.11 2.70
N GLN A 173 12.55 16.40 2.87
CA GLN A 173 13.25 16.32 4.15
C GLN A 173 12.90 17.53 5.02
N SER A 174 13.26 17.47 6.31
CA SER A 174 13.06 18.59 7.25
C SER A 174 13.84 19.86 6.88
N ASP A 175 14.85 19.73 6.05
CA ASP A 175 15.67 20.84 5.53
C ASP A 175 15.12 21.43 4.22
N GLY A 176 13.97 20.96 3.73
CA GLY A 176 13.35 21.41 2.50
C GLY A 176 13.88 20.73 1.24
N SER A 177 14.85 19.82 1.35
CA SER A 177 15.37 19.05 0.22
C SER A 177 14.41 17.92 -0.17
N TRP A 178 14.50 17.47 -1.44
CA TRP A 178 13.81 16.29 -1.88
C TRP A 178 14.50 15.02 -1.37
N SER A 179 13.70 14.03 -0.99
CA SER A 179 14.21 12.69 -0.74
C SER A 179 14.69 12.04 -2.05
N GLU A 180 15.89 11.49 -2.07
CA GLU A 180 16.44 10.76 -3.23
C GLU A 180 15.56 9.56 -3.65
N GLN A 181 14.68 9.08 -2.79
CA GLN A 181 13.73 8.01 -3.12
C GLN A 181 12.68 8.41 -4.16
N PHE A 182 12.55 9.70 -4.46
CA PHE A 182 11.54 10.25 -5.34
C PHE A 182 12.11 11.22 -6.41
N SER A 183 13.43 11.21 -6.57
CA SER A 183 14.13 11.97 -7.61
C SER A 183 14.23 11.20 -8.93
#